data_85f1889e70151dccd18d4eae9e31a994
#
_entry.id   85f1889e70151dccd18d4eae9e31a994
#
_cell.length_a   1.000
_cell.length_b   1.000
_cell.length_c   1.000
_cell.angle_alpha   90.00
_cell.angle_beta   90.00
_cell.angle_gamma   90.00
#
_symmetry.space_group_name_H-M   'P 1'
#
loop_
_entity.id
_entity.type
_entity.pdbx_description
1 polymer ?
#
loop_
_entity_poly.entity_id
_entity_poly.type
_entity_poly.pdbx_seq_one_letter_code
_entity_poly.pdbx_strand_id
1 'polypeptide(L)'
;MATAKKSRKSAAQTEEVDGNGELGKKDMERLKKALLDERAQVLHRLDSHVTQATEDRDNLADEMDLATRHSDQAYLLRLADKEHKLLAEIDRALAKFENGSFGICEGTGEPIEMRRLEIRPWTRYSLEYKEQLEREKGNRAGR
;
A
#
# COMPACT_ATOMS: atom_id res chain seq x y z
N MET A 1 26.07 48.19 -17.12
CA MET A 1 26.11 46.72 -17.26
C MET A 1 25.18 46.11 -16.23
N ALA A 2 23.97 45.74 -16.62
CA ALA A 2 22.99 45.15 -15.76
C ALA A 2 22.95 43.66 -16.02
N THR A 3 23.37 42.87 -15.05
CA THR A 3 23.22 41.40 -15.08
C THR A 3 21.86 41.05 -14.52
N ALA A 4 20.96 40.68 -15.39
CA ALA A 4 19.64 40.21 -15.00
C ALA A 4 19.74 38.82 -14.34
N LYS A 5 19.50 38.74 -13.04
CA LYS A 5 19.23 37.49 -12.31
C LYS A 5 17.89 36.93 -12.72
N LYS A 6 17.93 35.91 -13.55
CA LYS A 6 16.75 35.15 -13.93
C LYS A 6 16.33 34.23 -12.77
N SER A 7 15.39 34.70 -11.96
CA SER A 7 14.73 33.94 -10.96
C SER A 7 13.91 32.81 -11.64
N ARG A 8 14.33 31.56 -11.44
CA ARG A 8 13.51 30.40 -11.80
C ARG A 8 12.41 30.25 -10.76
N LYS A 9 11.24 30.73 -11.09
CA LYS A 9 10.01 30.32 -10.40
C LYS A 9 9.77 28.86 -10.74
N SER A 10 9.95 28.01 -9.75
CA SER A 10 9.39 26.67 -9.70
C SER A 10 7.86 26.82 -9.76
N ALA A 11 7.29 26.55 -10.91
CA ALA A 11 5.87 26.43 -11.05
C ALA A 11 5.46 25.10 -10.40
N ALA A 12 4.97 25.17 -9.18
CA ALA A 12 4.15 24.11 -8.63
C ALA A 12 2.87 24.08 -9.47
N GLN A 13 2.79 23.12 -10.38
CA GLN A 13 1.57 22.82 -11.09
C GLN A 13 0.61 22.20 -10.06
N THR A 14 -0.19 23.04 -9.46
CA THR A 14 -1.45 22.60 -8.83
C THR A 14 -2.36 22.20 -9.98
N GLU A 15 -2.37 20.92 -10.32
CA GLU A 15 -3.37 20.38 -11.23
C GLU A 15 -4.72 20.52 -10.53
N GLU A 16 -5.58 21.33 -11.14
CA GLU A 16 -6.95 21.55 -10.69
C GLU A 16 -7.67 20.20 -10.64
N VAL A 17 -8.13 19.82 -9.48
CA VAL A 17 -9.07 18.73 -9.30
C VAL A 17 -10.36 19.20 -9.94
N ASP A 18 -10.72 18.60 -11.06
CA ASP A 18 -12.02 18.80 -11.66
C ASP A 18 -13.08 18.49 -10.60
N GLY A 19 -13.91 19.48 -10.30
CA GLY A 19 -14.80 19.50 -9.13
C GLY A 19 -15.94 18.48 -9.14
N ASN A 20 -15.77 17.36 -9.83
CA ASN A 20 -16.76 16.30 -9.98
C ASN A 20 -16.33 14.95 -9.37
N GLY A 21 -15.26 14.92 -8.56
CA GLY A 21 -14.83 13.72 -7.85
C GLY A 21 -14.26 12.61 -8.72
N GLU A 22 -14.15 12.82 -10.02
CA GLU A 22 -13.51 11.89 -10.93
C GLU A 22 -12.01 12.16 -11.04
N LEU A 23 -11.22 11.10 -10.91
CA LEU A 23 -9.79 11.17 -11.09
C LEU A 23 -9.45 11.46 -12.57
N GLY A 24 -8.63 12.48 -12.80
CA GLY A 24 -8.10 12.76 -14.13
C GLY A 24 -7.25 11.62 -14.66
N LYS A 25 -7.12 11.50 -15.99
CA LYS A 25 -6.31 10.44 -16.63
C LYS A 25 -4.86 10.42 -16.16
N LYS A 26 -4.26 11.60 -15.94
CA LYS A 26 -2.89 11.72 -15.43
C LYS A 26 -2.75 11.18 -14.01
N ASP A 27 -3.72 11.46 -13.16
CA ASP A 27 -3.75 10.95 -11.79
C ASP A 27 -3.94 9.44 -11.77
N MET A 28 -4.80 8.91 -12.62
CA MET A 28 -5.00 7.47 -12.81
C MET A 28 -3.71 6.77 -13.24
N GLU A 29 -3.01 7.31 -14.22
CA GLU A 29 -1.72 6.77 -14.69
C GLU A 29 -0.65 6.83 -13.61
N ARG A 30 -0.57 7.93 -12.88
CA ARG A 30 0.37 8.10 -11.76
C ARG A 30 0.11 7.10 -10.63
N LEU A 31 -1.13 6.94 -10.24
CA LEU A 31 -1.52 5.99 -9.20
C LEU A 31 -1.32 4.54 -9.64
N LYS A 32 -1.62 4.21 -10.88
CA LYS A 32 -1.34 2.89 -11.44
C LYS A 32 0.15 2.57 -11.43
N LYS A 33 0.98 3.52 -11.84
CA LYS A 33 2.44 3.37 -11.77
C LYS A 33 2.92 3.17 -10.34
N ALA A 34 2.41 3.95 -9.39
CA ALA A 34 2.73 3.80 -7.97
C ALA A 34 2.36 2.41 -7.44
N LEU A 35 1.21 1.86 -7.85
CA LEU A 35 0.80 0.49 -7.51
C LEU A 35 1.73 -0.57 -8.10
N LEU A 36 2.14 -0.42 -9.34
CA LEU A 36 3.07 -1.35 -10.00
C LEU A 36 4.46 -1.31 -9.34
N ASP A 37 4.94 -0.14 -8.97
CA ASP A 37 6.21 0.04 -8.27
C ASP A 37 6.16 -0.59 -6.87
N GLU A 38 5.09 -0.34 -6.13
CA GLU A 38 4.89 -0.95 -4.80
C GLU A 38 4.76 -2.47 -4.89
N ARG A 39 4.06 -2.97 -5.91
CA ARG A 39 3.94 -4.41 -6.16
C ARG A 39 5.31 -5.06 -6.34
N ALA A 40 6.18 -4.46 -7.12
CA ALA A 40 7.54 -4.95 -7.33
C ALA A 40 8.34 -4.97 -6.03
N GLN A 41 8.23 -3.92 -5.20
CA GLN A 41 8.88 -3.86 -3.90
C GLN A 41 8.34 -4.91 -2.91
N VAL A 42 7.03 -5.11 -2.88
CA VAL A 42 6.39 -6.13 -2.03
C VAL A 42 6.84 -7.53 -2.42
N LEU A 43 6.89 -7.84 -3.71
CA LEU A 43 7.38 -9.13 -4.20
C LEU A 43 8.85 -9.37 -3.80
N HIS A 44 9.68 -8.35 -3.88
CA HIS A 44 11.08 -8.44 -3.47
C HIS A 44 11.21 -8.69 -1.95
N ARG A 45 10.46 -7.96 -1.12
CA ARG A 45 10.45 -8.18 0.34
C ARG A 45 9.92 -9.56 0.70
N LEU A 46 8.86 -10.00 0.04
CA LEU A 46 8.27 -11.33 0.24
C LEU A 46 9.28 -12.44 -0.05
N ASP A 47 9.95 -12.37 -1.20
CA ASP A 47 10.99 -13.31 -1.59
C ASP A 47 12.14 -13.33 -0.58
N SER A 48 12.61 -12.16 -0.15
CA SER A 48 13.65 -12.02 0.87
C SER A 48 13.27 -12.65 2.20
N HIS A 49 12.06 -12.40 2.71
CA HIS A 49 11.60 -12.97 3.98
C HIS A 49 11.45 -14.49 3.91
N VAL A 50 10.90 -15.02 2.83
CA VAL A 50 10.76 -16.46 2.62
C VAL A 50 12.13 -17.13 2.50
N THR A 51 13.04 -16.56 1.73
CA THR A 51 14.41 -17.09 1.55
C THR A 51 15.14 -17.13 2.90
N GLN A 52 15.11 -16.05 3.68
CA GLN A 52 15.72 -16.00 5.00
C GLN A 52 15.12 -17.03 5.98
N ALA A 53 13.78 -17.22 5.92
CA ALA A 53 13.08 -18.17 6.79
C ALA A 53 13.41 -19.64 6.44
N THR A 54 13.74 -19.91 5.18
CA THR A 54 14.03 -21.27 4.67
C THR A 54 15.51 -21.59 4.54
N GLU A 55 16.40 -20.62 4.81
CA GLU A 55 17.84 -20.90 4.84
C GLU A 55 18.19 -21.94 5.90
N ASP A 56 18.75 -23.08 5.44
CA ASP A 56 19.33 -24.09 6.31
C ASP A 56 20.68 -23.60 6.83
N ARG A 57 20.70 -23.25 8.09
CA ARG A 57 21.95 -23.00 8.82
C ARG A 57 22.42 -24.31 9.43
N ASP A 58 23.26 -25.03 8.69
CA ASP A 58 23.94 -26.21 9.15
C ASP A 58 24.89 -25.86 10.29
N ASN A 59 24.66 -26.27 11.48
CA ASN A 59 25.41 -26.14 12.73
C ASN A 59 24.72 -25.37 13.83
N LEU A 60 23.66 -25.95 14.36
CA LEU A 60 23.13 -25.53 15.65
C LEU A 60 23.64 -26.48 16.73
N ALA A 61 24.52 -25.93 17.57
CA ALA A 61 25.22 -26.73 18.56
C ALA A 61 24.42 -26.94 19.86
N ASP A 62 23.33 -26.22 20.09
CA ASP A 62 22.54 -26.34 21.32
C ASP A 62 21.05 -26.03 21.15
N GLU A 63 20.21 -26.42 22.15
CA GLU A 63 18.77 -26.25 22.16
C GLU A 63 18.32 -24.77 22.18
N MET A 64 19.11 -23.88 22.79
CA MET A 64 18.79 -22.46 22.86
C MET A 64 18.93 -21.79 21.49
N ASP A 65 19.95 -22.14 20.73
CA ASP A 65 20.16 -21.67 19.37
C ASP A 65 19.03 -22.16 18.46
N LEU A 66 18.59 -23.39 18.65
CA LEU A 66 17.47 -23.97 17.91
C LEU A 66 16.14 -23.23 18.24
N ALA A 67 15.88 -22.96 19.50
CA ALA A 67 14.69 -22.22 19.92
C ALA A 67 14.67 -20.77 19.37
N THR A 68 15.79 -20.08 19.39
CA THR A 68 15.96 -18.74 18.82
C THR A 68 15.71 -18.77 17.30
N ARG A 69 16.25 -19.76 16.61
CA ARG A 69 16.06 -19.95 15.18
C ARG A 69 14.58 -20.16 14.83
N HIS A 70 13.88 -21.01 15.57
CA HIS A 70 12.44 -21.21 15.37
C HIS A 70 11.62 -19.93 15.58
N SER A 71 11.99 -19.14 16.58
CA SER A 71 11.36 -17.84 16.85
C SER A 71 11.61 -16.85 15.70
N ASP A 72 12.84 -16.78 15.20
CA ASP A 72 13.20 -15.92 14.07
C ASP A 72 12.51 -16.35 12.78
N GLN A 73 12.42 -17.65 12.51
CA GLN A 73 11.66 -18.19 11.39
C GLN A 73 10.18 -17.83 11.48
N ALA A 74 9.57 -17.99 12.64
CA ALA A 74 8.17 -17.64 12.85
C ALA A 74 7.91 -16.15 12.64
N TYR A 75 8.85 -15.29 13.06
CA TYR A 75 8.78 -13.84 12.82
C TYR A 75 8.86 -13.52 11.32
N LEU A 76 9.83 -14.08 10.60
CA LEU A 76 9.99 -13.87 9.17
C LEU A 76 8.76 -14.34 8.36
N LEU A 77 8.18 -15.48 8.75
CA LEU A 77 6.96 -15.99 8.12
C LEU A 77 5.75 -15.09 8.38
N ARG A 78 5.63 -14.48 9.55
CA ARG A 78 4.60 -13.47 9.83
C ARG A 78 4.79 -12.21 8.99
N LEU A 79 6.02 -11.75 8.79
CA LEU A 79 6.31 -10.65 7.86
C LEU A 79 5.95 -11.00 6.43
N ALA A 80 6.29 -12.21 5.98
CA ALA A 80 5.93 -12.72 4.67
C ALA A 80 4.40 -12.78 4.48
N ASP A 81 3.65 -13.20 5.49
CA ASP A 81 2.18 -13.22 5.46
C ASP A 81 1.59 -11.81 5.32
N LYS A 82 2.13 -10.83 6.03
CA LYS A 82 1.73 -9.41 5.87
C LYS A 82 1.99 -8.89 4.46
N GLU A 83 3.15 -9.17 3.90
CA GLU A 83 3.49 -8.78 2.53
C GLU A 83 2.58 -9.46 1.50
N HIS A 84 2.24 -10.72 1.73
CA HIS A 84 1.31 -11.46 0.86
C HIS A 84 -0.10 -10.86 0.88
N LYS A 85 -0.61 -10.47 2.04
CA LYS A 85 -1.89 -9.76 2.17
C LYS A 85 -1.87 -8.41 1.46
N LEU A 86 -0.79 -7.65 1.61
CA LEU A 86 -0.61 -6.38 0.91
C LEU A 86 -0.58 -6.58 -0.62
N LEU A 87 0.11 -7.61 -1.10
CA LEU A 87 0.14 -7.96 -2.52
C LEU A 87 -1.26 -8.24 -3.05
N ALA A 88 -2.09 -8.97 -2.32
CA ALA A 88 -3.48 -9.24 -2.70
C ALA A 88 -4.32 -7.95 -2.77
N GLU A 89 -4.11 -7.00 -1.87
CA GLU A 89 -4.77 -5.69 -1.91
C GLU A 89 -4.34 -4.87 -3.13
N ILE A 90 -3.05 -4.87 -3.44
CA ILE A 90 -2.49 -4.18 -4.62
C ILE A 90 -3.05 -4.79 -5.91
N ASP A 91 -3.09 -6.11 -6.02
CA ASP A 91 -3.63 -6.80 -7.20
C ASP A 91 -5.12 -6.52 -7.38
N ARG A 92 -5.87 -6.44 -6.29
CA ARG A 92 -7.28 -6.02 -6.32
C ARG A 92 -7.44 -4.59 -6.80
N ALA A 93 -6.60 -3.68 -6.35
CA ALA A 93 -6.61 -2.28 -6.80
C ALA A 93 -6.26 -2.17 -8.29
N LEU A 94 -5.28 -2.93 -8.77
CA LEU A 94 -4.92 -2.98 -10.19
C LEU A 94 -6.07 -3.51 -11.06
N ALA A 95 -6.79 -4.52 -10.59
CA ALA A 95 -7.98 -5.03 -11.29
C ALA A 95 -9.09 -3.98 -11.44
N LYS A 96 -9.20 -3.05 -10.50
CA LYS A 96 -10.17 -1.95 -10.58
C LYS A 96 -9.89 -0.95 -11.69
N PHE A 97 -8.64 -0.79 -12.13
CA PHE A 97 -8.32 0.01 -13.32
C PHE A 97 -8.89 -0.60 -14.59
N GLU A 98 -8.96 -1.92 -14.69
CA GLU A 98 -9.50 -2.62 -15.85
C GLU A 98 -11.02 -2.54 -15.91
N ASN A 99 -11.70 -2.59 -14.78
CA ASN A 99 -13.17 -2.51 -14.72
C ASN A 99 -13.72 -1.10 -14.47
N GLY A 100 -12.85 -0.09 -14.38
CA GLY A 100 -13.23 1.32 -14.22
C GLY A 100 -13.72 1.73 -12.83
N SER A 101 -13.54 0.90 -11.81
CA SER A 101 -14.00 1.17 -10.43
C SER A 101 -12.91 1.69 -9.50
N PHE A 102 -11.73 2.02 -10.02
CA PHE A 102 -10.64 2.54 -9.20
C PHE A 102 -10.99 3.90 -8.58
N GLY A 103 -10.63 4.07 -7.31
CA GLY A 103 -10.87 5.31 -6.57
C GLY A 103 -12.27 5.43 -5.98
N ILE A 104 -13.09 4.40 -6.07
CA ILE A 104 -14.44 4.36 -5.50
C ILE A 104 -14.45 3.46 -4.26
N CYS A 105 -15.03 3.96 -3.16
CA CYS A 105 -15.20 3.20 -1.94
C CYS A 105 -16.09 1.98 -2.18
N GLU A 106 -15.63 0.79 -1.83
CA GLU A 106 -16.41 -0.45 -2.00
C GLU A 106 -17.63 -0.53 -1.07
N GLY A 107 -17.62 0.24 0.02
CA GLY A 107 -18.71 0.22 1.00
C GLY A 107 -19.82 1.23 0.70
N THR A 108 -19.48 2.44 0.29
CA THR A 108 -20.44 3.54 0.06
C THR A 108 -20.71 3.81 -1.40
N GLY A 109 -19.85 3.38 -2.30
CA GLY A 109 -19.91 3.73 -3.73
C GLY A 109 -19.52 5.17 -4.05
N GLU A 110 -19.02 5.91 -3.07
CA GLU A 110 -18.55 7.27 -3.23
C GLU A 110 -17.05 7.34 -3.54
N PRO A 111 -16.58 8.42 -4.21
CA PRO A 111 -15.16 8.58 -4.47
C PRO A 111 -14.33 8.66 -3.18
N ILE A 112 -13.16 8.00 -3.21
CA ILE A 112 -12.19 8.08 -2.13
C ILE A 112 -11.38 9.37 -2.29
N GLU A 113 -11.05 10.04 -1.18
CA GLU A 113 -10.24 11.26 -1.19
C GLU A 113 -8.88 11.03 -1.87
N MET A 114 -8.49 11.97 -2.72
CA MET A 114 -7.23 11.90 -3.47
C MET A 114 -6.01 11.77 -2.56
N ARG A 115 -5.98 12.47 -1.44
CA ARG A 115 -4.89 12.37 -0.45
C ARG A 115 -4.71 10.97 0.10
N ARG A 116 -5.82 10.27 0.32
CA ARG A 116 -5.80 8.89 0.80
C ARG A 116 -5.28 7.94 -0.28
N LEU A 117 -5.66 8.13 -1.52
CA LEU A 117 -5.16 7.37 -2.67
C LEU A 117 -3.67 7.62 -2.93
N GLU A 118 -3.18 8.83 -2.74
CA GLU A 118 -1.75 9.14 -2.89
C GLU A 118 -0.88 8.42 -1.85
N ILE A 119 -1.36 8.30 -0.62
CA ILE A 119 -0.64 7.61 0.46
C ILE A 119 -0.80 6.10 0.34
N ARG A 120 -2.01 5.63 0.05
CA ARG A 120 -2.36 4.21 -0.07
C ARG A 120 -3.19 3.96 -1.33
N PRO A 121 -2.56 3.82 -2.49
CA PRO A 121 -3.29 3.58 -3.74
C PRO A 121 -4.13 2.30 -3.74
N TRP A 122 -3.80 1.33 -2.89
CA TRP A 122 -4.52 0.06 -2.74
C TRP A 122 -5.70 0.12 -1.78
N THR A 123 -6.04 1.29 -1.23
CA THR A 123 -7.15 1.41 -0.29
C THR A 123 -8.49 1.03 -0.92
N ARG A 124 -9.32 0.31 -0.17
CA ARG A 124 -10.64 -0.16 -0.62
C ARG A 124 -11.77 0.76 -0.20
N TYR A 125 -11.58 1.48 0.92
CA TYR A 125 -12.62 2.23 1.60
C TYR A 125 -12.22 3.68 1.82
N SER A 126 -13.22 4.57 1.82
CA SER A 126 -13.05 5.93 2.30
C SER A 126 -12.72 5.94 3.80
N LEU A 127 -12.17 7.04 4.29
CA LEU A 127 -11.83 7.18 5.70
C LEU A 127 -13.08 7.03 6.59
N GLU A 128 -14.18 7.69 6.23
CA GLU A 128 -15.44 7.65 6.96
C GLU A 128 -16.01 6.24 7.09
N TYR A 129 -16.02 5.50 6.00
CA TYR A 129 -16.48 4.11 6.01
C TYR A 129 -15.58 3.18 6.83
N LYS A 130 -14.28 3.40 6.74
CA LYS A 130 -13.30 2.64 7.53
C LYS A 130 -13.49 2.87 9.03
N GLU A 131 -13.68 4.11 9.44
CA GLU A 131 -13.97 4.47 10.84
C GLU A 131 -15.28 3.84 11.33
N GLN A 132 -16.31 3.83 10.50
CA GLN A 132 -17.58 3.17 10.81
C GLN A 132 -17.39 1.67 11.04
N LEU A 133 -16.65 0.98 10.18
CA LEU A 133 -16.35 -0.45 10.34
C LEU A 133 -15.59 -0.74 11.65
N GLU A 134 -14.67 0.12 12.01
CA GLU A 134 -13.89 -0.03 13.25
C GLU A 134 -14.75 0.18 14.49
N ARG A 135 -15.67 1.14 14.47
CA ARG A 135 -16.65 1.34 15.56
C ARG A 135 -17.57 0.13 15.73
N GLU A 136 -18.06 -0.42 14.63
CA GLU A 136 -18.90 -1.62 14.65
C GLU A 136 -18.17 -2.85 15.22
N LYS A 137 -16.90 -3.03 14.86
CA LYS A 137 -16.05 -4.09 15.41
C LYS A 137 -15.84 -3.90 16.92
N GLY A 138 -15.55 -2.68 17.35
CA GLY A 138 -15.40 -2.33 18.76
C GLY A 138 -16.66 -2.65 19.57
N ASN A 139 -17.83 -2.33 19.05
CA ASN A 139 -19.11 -2.63 19.70
C ASN A 139 -19.42 -4.12 19.78
N ARG A 140 -18.99 -4.92 18.80
CA ARG A 140 -19.15 -6.39 18.83
C ARG A 140 -18.19 -7.06 19.82
N ALA A 141 -16.99 -6.54 19.98
CA ALA A 141 -16.00 -7.08 20.91
C ALA A 141 -16.31 -6.75 22.39
N GLY A 142 -17.16 -5.74 22.65
CA GLY A 142 -17.58 -5.34 23.98
C GLY A 142 -18.88 -5.98 24.50
N ARG A 143 -19.41 -6.97 23.80
CA ARG A 143 -20.62 -7.70 24.22
C ARG A 143 -20.33 -9.12 24.67
#